data_b31c57381f1c0cbf7114a5d56a41f896
#
_entry.id   b31c57381f1c0cbf7114a5d56a41f896
#
_cell.length_a   1.000
_cell.length_b   1.000
_cell.length_c   1.000
_cell.angle_alpha   90.00
_cell.angle_beta   90.00
_cell.angle_gamma   90.00
#
_symmetry.space_group_name_H-M   'P 1'
#
loop_
_entity.id
_entity.type
_entity.pdbx_description
1 polymer ?
#
loop_
_entity_poly.entity_id
_entity_poly.type
_entity_poly.pdbx_seq_one_letter_code
_entity_poly.pdbx_strand_id
1 'polypeptide(L)'
;GDIVPARITHLENFGAFADIGCGIVALMPIDTISVSRIEHPAERFTVGMDIKAVIKSVENGRISLSHKELLGTWEENAERFCAGETVSGIIRSVENYGAFVELTPNLAGLAETREGVRAGQQASVYIKSIIPEKMKIKLIIIDTFDYKYNPKCPEYYCDSDRIDRFVYSPENCRKRVETIFDT
;
A
#
# COMPACT_ATOMS: atom_id res chain seq x y z
N GLY A 1 5.62 12.54 -13.06
CA GLY A 1 4.63 11.58 -13.54
C GLY A 1 5.18 10.41 -14.36
N ASP A 2 6.46 10.47 -14.74
CA ASP A 2 7.07 9.37 -15.49
C ASP A 2 7.24 8.13 -14.61
N ILE A 3 6.89 6.97 -15.15
CA ILE A 3 7.05 5.69 -14.48
C ILE A 3 8.35 5.07 -14.93
N VAL A 4 9.24 4.78 -14.00
CA VAL A 4 10.57 4.27 -14.27
C VAL A 4 10.85 2.98 -13.51
N PRO A 5 11.67 2.07 -14.05
CA PRO A 5 12.17 0.96 -13.26
C PRO A 5 13.14 1.46 -12.21
N ALA A 6 13.12 0.84 -11.03
CA ALA A 6 13.98 1.22 -9.93
C ALA A 6 14.43 -0.02 -9.15
N ARG A 7 15.59 0.07 -8.53
CA ARG A 7 16.10 -1.00 -7.68
C ARG A 7 16.34 -0.45 -6.28
N ILE A 8 15.79 -1.11 -5.28
CA ILE A 8 15.95 -0.70 -3.89
C ILE A 8 17.41 -0.87 -3.48
N THR A 9 18.03 0.22 -3.04
CA THR A 9 19.42 0.23 -2.60
C THR A 9 19.55 0.32 -1.09
N HIS A 10 18.61 1.00 -0.43
CA HIS A 10 18.69 1.28 0.99
C HIS A 10 17.30 1.51 1.59
N LEU A 11 17.08 1.06 2.82
CA LEU A 11 15.82 1.23 3.53
C LEU A 11 16.06 1.95 4.85
N GLU A 12 15.33 3.05 5.07
CA GLU A 12 15.37 3.85 6.29
C GLU A 12 13.97 4.03 6.87
N ASN A 13 13.88 4.46 8.12
CA ASN A 13 12.59 4.66 8.78
C ASN A 13 11.67 5.63 8.04
N PHE A 14 12.23 6.60 7.34
CA PHE A 14 11.48 7.64 6.64
C PHE A 14 11.20 7.32 5.18
N GLY A 15 11.77 6.27 4.63
CA GLY A 15 11.51 5.89 3.25
C GLY A 15 12.54 4.93 2.68
N ALA A 16 12.42 4.69 1.38
CA ALA A 16 13.31 3.81 0.63
C ALA A 16 14.12 4.62 -0.38
N PHE A 17 15.38 4.25 -0.55
CA PHE A 17 16.22 4.77 -1.62
C PHE A 17 16.26 3.76 -2.75
N ALA A 18 16.12 4.25 -3.97
CA ALA A 18 16.12 3.41 -5.16
C ALA A 18 16.96 4.03 -6.26
N ASP A 19 17.72 3.17 -6.94
CA ASP A 19 18.47 3.55 -8.13
C ASP A 19 17.54 3.49 -9.33
N ILE A 20 17.34 4.63 -10.00
CA ILE A 20 16.47 4.76 -11.16
C ILE A 20 17.24 4.68 -12.49
N GLY A 21 18.53 4.37 -12.44
CA GLY A 21 19.40 4.21 -13.59
C GLY A 21 20.65 5.08 -13.50
N CYS A 22 21.75 4.59 -14.07
CA CYS A 22 23.02 5.30 -14.14
C CYS A 22 23.56 5.79 -12.78
N GLY A 23 23.27 5.06 -11.71
CA GLY A 23 23.71 5.43 -10.37
C GLY A 23 22.95 6.58 -9.73
N ILE A 24 21.85 7.02 -10.35
CA ILE A 24 21.01 8.08 -9.78
C ILE A 24 20.09 7.48 -8.72
N VAL A 25 20.32 7.86 -7.46
CA VAL A 25 19.54 7.38 -6.31
C VAL A 25 18.50 8.43 -5.93
N ALA A 26 17.25 7.98 -5.82
CA ALA A 26 16.12 8.83 -5.47
C ALA A 26 15.45 8.34 -4.19
N LEU A 27 14.80 9.25 -3.47
CA LEU A 27 14.07 8.93 -2.23
C LEU A 27 12.59 8.71 -2.53
N MET A 28 12.07 7.61 -1.99
CA MET A 28 10.65 7.31 -1.94
C MET A 28 10.20 7.44 -0.49
N PRO A 29 9.52 8.54 -0.10
CA PRO A 29 9.06 8.69 1.27
C PRO A 29 8.11 7.56 1.69
N ILE A 30 8.12 7.20 2.96
CA ILE A 30 7.36 6.04 3.48
C ILE A 30 5.85 6.14 3.21
N ASP A 31 5.28 7.33 3.25
CA ASP A 31 3.86 7.57 2.99
C ASP A 31 3.46 7.43 1.52
N THR A 32 4.43 7.32 0.61
CA THR A 32 4.19 7.13 -0.82
C THR A 32 4.34 5.67 -1.27
N ILE A 33 4.73 4.78 -0.39
CA ILE A 33 4.99 3.37 -0.74
C ILE A 33 3.69 2.61 -0.98
N SER A 34 2.71 2.78 -0.10
CA SER A 34 1.39 2.16 -0.23
C SER A 34 0.35 2.99 0.50
N VAL A 35 -0.92 2.79 0.16
CA VAL A 35 -2.03 3.46 0.84
C VAL A 35 -2.19 2.90 2.26
N SER A 36 -2.07 1.58 2.43
CA SER A 36 -2.06 0.97 3.76
C SER A 36 -0.78 1.38 4.48
N ARG A 37 -0.95 1.88 5.69
CA ARG A 37 0.16 2.40 6.49
C ARG A 37 1.11 1.29 6.90
N ILE A 38 2.40 1.56 6.74
CA ILE A 38 3.49 0.71 7.20
C ILE A 38 4.37 1.50 8.16
N GLU A 39 5.03 0.81 9.08
CA GLU A 39 5.92 1.46 10.06
C GLU A 39 7.35 1.58 9.54
N HIS A 40 7.73 0.67 8.65
CA HIS A 40 9.07 0.66 8.06
C HIS A 40 9.01 0.14 6.62
N PRO A 41 9.81 0.70 5.70
CA PRO A 41 9.83 0.22 4.30
C PRO A 41 10.21 -1.26 4.14
N ALA A 42 10.90 -1.86 5.10
CA ALA A 42 11.22 -3.29 5.09
C ALA A 42 9.97 -4.19 5.12
N GLU A 43 8.82 -3.65 5.48
CA GLU A 43 7.54 -4.38 5.40
C GLU A 43 7.06 -4.56 3.96
N ARG A 44 7.59 -3.77 3.01
CA ARG A 44 7.23 -3.82 1.59
C ARG A 44 8.37 -4.25 0.69
N PHE A 45 9.60 -3.83 1.01
CA PHE A 45 10.73 -3.96 0.12
C PHE A 45 11.91 -4.68 0.78
N THR A 46 12.72 -5.29 -0.07
CA THR A 46 14.02 -5.86 0.30
C THR A 46 15.09 -5.15 -0.53
N VAL A 47 16.24 -4.89 0.04
CA VAL A 47 17.37 -4.32 -0.71
C VAL A 47 17.72 -5.23 -1.89
N GLY A 48 17.88 -4.64 -3.07
CA GLY A 48 18.11 -5.37 -4.31
C GLY A 48 16.84 -5.70 -5.11
N MET A 49 15.67 -5.43 -4.54
CA MET A 49 14.39 -5.69 -5.21
C MET A 49 14.18 -4.72 -6.37
N ASP A 50 13.74 -5.26 -7.51
CA ASP A 50 13.36 -4.45 -8.67
C ASP A 50 11.90 -4.06 -8.56
N ILE A 51 11.62 -2.76 -8.68
CA ILE A 51 10.28 -2.18 -8.59
C ILE A 51 10.04 -1.19 -9.71
N LYS A 52 8.81 -0.71 -9.81
CA LYS A 52 8.46 0.46 -10.61
C LYS A 52 8.20 1.63 -9.67
N ALA A 53 8.52 2.82 -10.11
CA ALA A 53 8.27 4.03 -9.32
C ALA A 53 7.84 5.18 -10.23
N VAL A 54 7.13 6.14 -9.66
CA VAL A 54 6.70 7.36 -10.35
C VAL A 54 7.58 8.50 -9.89
N ILE A 55 8.13 9.26 -10.83
CA ILE A 55 8.87 10.48 -10.49
C ILE A 55 7.86 11.54 -10.08
N LYS A 56 7.91 11.94 -8.82
CA LYS A 56 6.98 12.90 -8.24
C LYS A 56 7.49 14.33 -8.39
N SER A 57 8.77 14.55 -8.09
CA SER A 57 9.38 15.87 -8.22
C SER A 57 10.88 15.76 -8.45
N VAL A 58 11.41 16.81 -9.07
CA VAL A 58 12.86 16.99 -9.24
C VAL A 58 13.18 18.41 -8.78
N GLU A 59 13.84 18.54 -7.62
CA GLU A 59 14.19 19.82 -7.03
C GLU A 59 15.64 19.83 -6.58
N ASN A 60 16.40 20.84 -7.00
CA ASN A 60 17.80 21.01 -6.59
C ASN A 60 18.67 19.76 -6.82
N GLY A 61 18.43 19.05 -7.94
CA GLY A 61 19.14 17.83 -8.25
C GLY A 61 18.70 16.61 -7.45
N ARG A 62 17.67 16.74 -6.60
CA ARG A 62 17.10 15.64 -5.83
C ARG A 62 15.80 15.17 -6.45
N ILE A 63 15.67 13.86 -6.61
CA ILE A 63 14.50 13.23 -7.19
C ILE A 63 13.69 12.56 -6.09
N SER A 64 12.40 12.87 -6.06
CA SER A 64 11.42 12.26 -5.16
C SER A 64 10.56 11.30 -5.93
N LEU A 65 10.36 10.10 -5.39
CA LEU A 65 9.56 9.04 -6.02
C LEU A 65 8.26 8.82 -5.25
N SER A 66 7.29 8.25 -5.97
CA SER A 66 6.07 7.72 -5.39
C SER A 66 5.81 6.31 -5.92
N HIS A 67 5.01 5.53 -5.23
CA HIS A 67 4.79 4.11 -5.56
C HIS A 67 3.33 3.70 -5.44
N LYS A 68 2.61 4.21 -4.45
CA LYS A 68 1.23 3.79 -4.13
C LYS A 68 0.25 3.94 -5.29
N GLU A 69 0.49 4.89 -6.18
CA GLU A 69 -0.36 5.14 -7.35
C GLU A 69 -0.33 3.98 -8.33
N LEU A 70 0.74 3.19 -8.32
CA LEU A 70 0.90 2.02 -9.21
C LEU A 70 0.24 0.76 -8.66
N LEU A 71 -0.17 0.77 -7.38
CA LEU A 71 -0.75 -0.39 -6.71
C LEU A 71 -2.27 -0.50 -6.85
N GLY A 72 -2.86 0.37 -7.64
CA GLY A 72 -4.27 0.32 -7.97
C GLY A 72 -5.17 1.19 -7.10
N THR A 73 -6.36 1.50 -7.62
CA THR A 73 -7.38 2.25 -6.92
C THR A 73 -8.05 1.39 -5.85
N TRP A 74 -8.84 2.03 -4.99
CA TRP A 74 -9.63 1.31 -4.00
C TRP A 74 -10.53 0.25 -4.67
N GLU A 75 -11.23 0.65 -5.74
CA GLU A 75 -12.13 -0.25 -6.46
C GLU A 75 -11.40 -1.40 -7.15
N GLU A 76 -10.27 -1.13 -7.80
CA GLU A 76 -9.48 -2.17 -8.45
C GLU A 76 -9.02 -3.24 -7.45
N ASN A 77 -8.61 -2.83 -6.26
CA ASN A 77 -8.23 -3.76 -5.21
C ASN A 77 -9.44 -4.47 -4.59
N ALA A 78 -10.54 -3.76 -4.38
CA ALA A 78 -11.74 -4.32 -3.76
C ALA A 78 -12.44 -5.34 -4.67
N GLU A 79 -12.32 -5.22 -5.99
CA GLU A 79 -12.88 -6.18 -6.94
C GLU A 79 -12.35 -7.60 -6.75
N ARG A 80 -11.21 -7.76 -6.12
CA ARG A 80 -10.60 -9.06 -5.81
C ARG A 80 -11.31 -9.79 -4.67
N PHE A 81 -12.22 -9.12 -3.96
CA PHE A 81 -12.86 -9.62 -2.76
C PHE A 81 -14.37 -9.50 -2.83
N CYS A 82 -15.06 -10.43 -2.17
CA CYS A 82 -16.52 -10.42 -2.04
C CYS A 82 -16.92 -10.56 -0.58
N ALA A 83 -18.03 -9.93 -0.20
CA ALA A 83 -18.62 -10.17 1.12
C ALA A 83 -18.98 -11.67 1.25
N GLY A 84 -18.70 -12.24 2.40
CA GLY A 84 -18.91 -13.67 2.66
C GLY A 84 -17.67 -14.54 2.46
N GLU A 85 -16.58 -13.98 1.91
CA GLU A 85 -15.32 -14.70 1.77
C GLU A 85 -14.49 -14.66 3.07
N THR A 86 -13.69 -15.71 3.27
CA THR A 86 -12.65 -15.73 4.30
C THR A 86 -11.29 -15.62 3.60
N VAL A 87 -10.50 -14.65 3.96
CA VAL A 87 -9.22 -14.34 3.33
C VAL A 87 -8.13 -14.11 4.37
N SER A 88 -6.88 -14.11 3.92
CA SER A 88 -5.73 -13.76 4.76
C SER A 88 -5.45 -12.27 4.69
N GLY A 89 -5.01 -11.69 5.80
CA GLY A 89 -4.54 -10.33 5.86
C GLY A 89 -3.45 -10.17 6.91
N ILE A 90 -2.90 -8.97 6.98
CA ILE A 90 -1.86 -8.64 7.96
C ILE A 90 -2.39 -7.53 8.86
N ILE A 91 -2.32 -7.73 10.17
CA ILE A 91 -2.73 -6.73 11.13
C ILE A 91 -1.66 -5.64 11.15
N ARG A 92 -2.02 -4.44 10.69
CA ARG A 92 -1.11 -3.29 10.61
C ARG A 92 -1.14 -2.41 11.83
N SER A 93 -2.32 -2.24 12.45
CA SER A 93 -2.44 -1.47 13.66
C SER A 93 -3.62 -1.95 14.49
N VAL A 94 -3.55 -1.73 15.80
CA VAL A 94 -4.62 -2.04 16.73
C VAL A 94 -4.95 -0.77 17.50
N GLU A 95 -6.19 -0.31 17.34
CA GLU A 95 -6.70 0.90 17.96
C GLU A 95 -7.84 0.57 18.94
N ASN A 96 -8.27 1.55 19.72
CA ASN A 96 -9.38 1.36 20.67
C ASN A 96 -10.68 0.91 20.00
N TYR A 97 -10.90 1.36 18.76
CA TYR A 97 -12.13 1.10 18.00
C TYR A 97 -12.02 -0.09 17.03
N GLY A 98 -10.85 -0.73 16.93
CA GLY A 98 -10.68 -1.88 16.09
C GLY A 98 -9.26 -2.08 15.60
N ALA A 99 -9.06 -3.12 14.80
CA ALA A 99 -7.78 -3.46 14.19
C ALA A 99 -7.85 -3.23 12.68
N PHE A 100 -6.84 -2.57 12.12
CA PHE A 100 -6.70 -2.44 10.68
C PHE A 100 -5.98 -3.66 10.13
N VAL A 101 -6.65 -4.35 9.21
CA VAL A 101 -6.13 -5.56 8.56
C VAL A 101 -5.91 -5.25 7.09
N GLU A 102 -4.67 -5.37 6.64
CA GLU A 102 -4.32 -5.17 5.25
C GLU A 102 -4.64 -6.40 4.43
N LEU A 103 -5.46 -6.24 3.40
CA LEU A 103 -5.79 -7.29 2.44
C LEU A 103 -4.86 -7.23 1.22
N THR A 104 -4.57 -6.03 0.75
CA THR A 104 -3.53 -5.73 -0.25
C THR A 104 -2.78 -4.48 0.17
N PRO A 105 -1.61 -4.17 -0.43
CA PRO A 105 -0.89 -2.94 -0.08
C PRO A 105 -1.73 -1.65 -0.18
N ASN A 106 -2.72 -1.61 -1.07
CA ASN A 106 -3.61 -0.46 -1.22
C ASN A 106 -5.01 -0.68 -0.67
N LEU A 107 -5.25 -1.75 0.05
CA LEU A 107 -6.58 -2.04 0.59
C LEU A 107 -6.50 -2.62 1.99
N ALA A 108 -7.11 -1.94 2.94
CA ALA A 108 -7.22 -2.41 4.32
C ALA A 108 -8.68 -2.35 4.79
N GLY A 109 -9.05 -3.26 5.67
CA GLY A 109 -10.34 -3.29 6.31
C GLY A 109 -10.22 -3.09 7.82
N LEU A 110 -11.35 -2.85 8.47
CA LEU A 110 -11.42 -2.67 9.92
C LEU A 110 -12.17 -3.84 10.53
N ALA A 111 -11.57 -4.45 11.56
CA ALA A 111 -12.15 -5.52 12.34
C ALA A 111 -12.27 -5.11 13.80
N GLU A 112 -13.23 -5.68 14.53
CA GLU A 112 -13.27 -5.52 15.98
C GLU A 112 -12.04 -6.19 16.59
N THR A 113 -11.38 -5.49 17.51
CA THR A 113 -10.21 -6.05 18.19
C THR A 113 -10.64 -6.98 19.32
N ARG A 114 -9.80 -7.93 19.65
CA ARG A 114 -9.96 -8.84 20.77
C ARG A 114 -8.62 -9.13 21.42
N GLU A 115 -8.65 -9.75 22.58
CA GLU A 115 -7.43 -10.14 23.29
C GLU A 115 -6.54 -11.03 22.41
N GLY A 116 -5.25 -10.76 22.40
CA GLY A 116 -4.27 -11.50 21.62
C GLY A 116 -4.03 -10.97 20.21
N VAL A 117 -4.82 -9.99 19.74
CA VAL A 117 -4.62 -9.37 18.43
C VAL A 117 -3.55 -8.31 18.53
N ARG A 118 -2.50 -8.44 17.72
CA ARG A 118 -1.34 -7.54 17.73
C ARG A 118 -0.92 -7.18 16.31
N ALA A 119 -0.39 -5.97 16.16
CA ALA A 119 0.19 -5.54 14.88
C ALA A 119 1.33 -6.46 14.46
N GLY A 120 1.42 -6.75 13.17
CA GLY A 120 2.43 -7.65 12.59
C GLY A 120 2.00 -9.10 12.46
N GLN A 121 0.88 -9.50 13.07
CA GLN A 121 0.35 -10.84 12.91
C GLN A 121 -0.34 -11.02 11.56
N GLN A 122 -0.29 -12.24 11.03
CA GLN A 122 -1.17 -12.64 9.95
C GLN A 122 -2.51 -13.04 10.55
N ALA A 123 -3.60 -12.70 9.88
CA ALA A 123 -4.93 -13.02 10.34
C ALA A 123 -5.74 -13.70 9.24
N SER A 124 -6.59 -14.64 9.66
CA SER A 124 -7.68 -15.14 8.83
C SER A 124 -8.89 -14.29 9.15
N VAL A 125 -9.46 -13.63 8.14
CA VAL A 125 -10.56 -12.70 8.34
C VAL A 125 -11.74 -13.03 7.42
N TYR A 126 -12.95 -12.85 7.95
CA TYR A 126 -14.18 -12.97 7.21
C TYR A 126 -14.63 -11.58 6.76
N ILE A 127 -14.95 -11.43 5.49
CA ILE A 127 -15.42 -10.16 4.94
C ILE A 127 -16.93 -10.06 5.19
N LYS A 128 -17.29 -9.21 6.13
CA LYS A 128 -18.69 -9.00 6.49
C LYS A 128 -19.42 -8.11 5.49
N SER A 129 -18.79 -7.01 5.10
CA SER A 129 -19.36 -6.10 4.12
C SER A 129 -18.29 -5.25 3.46
N ILE A 130 -18.59 -4.83 2.22
CA ILE A 130 -17.75 -3.93 1.44
C ILE A 130 -18.62 -2.73 1.09
N ILE A 131 -18.20 -1.52 1.50
CA ILE A 131 -18.96 -0.29 1.35
C ILE A 131 -18.15 0.71 0.55
N PRO A 132 -18.27 0.72 -0.79
CA PRO A 132 -17.47 1.60 -1.66
C PRO A 132 -17.69 3.10 -1.39
N GLU A 133 -18.92 3.51 -1.08
CA GLU A 133 -19.24 4.91 -0.82
C GLU A 133 -18.47 5.51 0.35
N LYS A 134 -18.00 4.66 1.24
CA LYS A 134 -17.26 5.05 2.45
C LYS A 134 -15.81 4.57 2.42
N MET A 135 -15.40 3.85 1.37
CA MET A 135 -14.12 3.14 1.30
C MET A 135 -13.88 2.28 2.54
N LYS A 136 -14.90 1.53 2.94
CA LYS A 136 -14.85 0.69 4.14
C LYS A 136 -15.06 -0.76 3.80
N ILE A 137 -14.27 -1.61 4.44
CA ILE A 137 -14.47 -3.05 4.46
C ILE A 137 -14.57 -3.46 5.93
N LYS A 138 -15.69 -4.07 6.28
CA LYS A 138 -15.89 -4.59 7.63
C LYS A 138 -15.46 -6.03 7.68
N LEU A 139 -14.58 -6.35 8.62
CA LEU A 139 -13.98 -7.65 8.78
C LEU A 139 -14.28 -8.25 10.15
N ILE A 140 -14.24 -9.58 10.21
CA ILE A 140 -14.27 -10.32 11.47
C ILE A 140 -12.99 -11.15 11.52
N ILE A 141 -12.18 -10.98 12.55
CA ILE A 141 -10.98 -11.78 12.76
C ILE A 141 -11.40 -13.17 13.25
N ILE A 142 -11.06 -14.19 12.47
CA ILE A 142 -11.36 -15.58 12.82
C ILE A 142 -10.21 -16.14 13.64
N ASP A 143 -8.98 -15.94 13.19
CA ASP A 143 -7.79 -16.46 13.84
C ASP A 143 -6.58 -15.55 13.52
N THR A 144 -5.55 -15.61 14.38
CA THR A 144 -4.33 -14.86 14.20
C THR A 144 -3.13 -15.78 14.36
N PHE A 145 -2.06 -15.47 13.60
CA PHE A 145 -0.83 -16.26 13.59
C PHE A 145 0.36 -15.34 13.72
N ASP A 146 1.34 -15.75 14.49
CA ASP A 146 2.64 -15.10 14.46
C ASP A 146 3.32 -15.52 13.16
N TYR A 147 3.61 -14.54 12.32
CA TYR A 147 4.11 -14.79 10.98
C TYR A 147 5.32 -13.90 10.67
N LYS A 148 6.36 -14.53 10.12
CA LYS A 148 7.51 -13.79 9.61
C LYS A 148 7.27 -13.48 8.14
N TYR A 149 6.87 -12.26 7.88
CA TYR A 149 6.55 -11.80 6.54
C TYR A 149 7.82 -11.51 5.74
N ASN A 150 7.91 -12.10 4.56
CA ASN A 150 8.95 -11.77 3.59
C ASN A 150 8.32 -10.92 2.49
N PRO A 151 8.80 -9.69 2.26
CA PRO A 151 8.27 -8.85 1.19
C PRO A 151 8.38 -9.53 -0.17
N LYS A 152 7.31 -9.46 -0.95
CA LYS A 152 7.25 -9.96 -2.32
C LYS A 152 7.28 -8.79 -3.28
N CYS A 153 7.69 -9.04 -4.53
CA CYS A 153 7.59 -8.05 -5.58
C CYS A 153 6.15 -7.55 -5.70
N PRO A 154 5.93 -6.23 -5.72
CA PRO A 154 4.58 -5.68 -5.82
C PRO A 154 3.89 -6.06 -7.13
N GLU A 155 2.57 -6.21 -7.07
CA GLU A 155 1.72 -6.34 -8.24
C GLU A 155 1.26 -4.96 -8.67
N TYR A 156 1.48 -4.61 -9.93
CA TYR A 156 1.15 -3.29 -10.45
C TYR A 156 -0.10 -3.35 -11.33
N TYR A 157 -0.95 -2.32 -11.21
CA TYR A 157 -2.16 -2.17 -12.01
C TYR A 157 -2.00 -1.21 -13.18
N CYS A 158 -0.88 -0.49 -13.24
CA CYS A 158 -0.60 0.49 -14.27
C CYS A 158 0.46 -0.03 -15.24
N ASP A 159 0.12 -0.13 -16.52
CA ASP A 159 1.04 -0.56 -17.59
C ASP A 159 1.61 0.60 -18.40
N SER A 160 1.21 1.84 -18.09
CA SER A 160 1.64 3.03 -18.80
C SER A 160 3.08 3.42 -18.42
N ASP A 161 3.71 4.23 -19.28
CA ASP A 161 5.02 4.81 -18.99
C ASP A 161 4.92 6.13 -18.23
N ARG A 162 3.72 6.64 -18.08
CA ARG A 162 3.44 7.92 -17.43
C ARG A 162 2.07 7.95 -16.79
N ILE A 163 1.99 8.63 -15.66
CA ILE A 163 0.73 8.90 -14.96
C ILE A 163 0.69 10.38 -14.59
N ASP A 164 -0.36 11.07 -14.99
CA ASP A 164 -0.53 12.51 -14.68
C ASP A 164 -1.42 12.70 -13.46
N ARG A 165 -2.36 11.81 -13.25
CA ARG A 165 -3.32 11.88 -12.17
C ARG A 165 -3.74 10.50 -11.73
N PHE A 166 -3.84 10.30 -10.43
CA PHE A 166 -4.33 9.07 -9.81
C PHE A 166 -5.42 9.40 -8.81
N VAL A 167 -6.62 8.84 -9.02
CA VAL A 167 -7.74 9.00 -8.10
C VAL A 167 -7.97 7.66 -7.42
N TYR A 168 -7.60 7.56 -6.16
CA TYR A 168 -7.74 6.34 -5.36
C TYR A 168 -9.18 6.07 -4.96
N SER A 169 -9.91 7.12 -4.57
CA SER A 169 -11.28 6.99 -4.05
C SER A 169 -12.30 6.74 -5.16
N PRO A 170 -13.34 5.93 -4.88
CA PRO A 170 -14.47 5.77 -5.81
C PRO A 170 -15.20 7.08 -6.08
N GLU A 171 -15.82 7.21 -7.25
CA GLU A 171 -16.55 8.42 -7.64
C GLU A 171 -17.70 8.74 -6.69
N ASN A 172 -18.36 7.72 -6.17
CA ASN A 172 -19.49 7.86 -5.25
C ASN A 172 -19.09 8.07 -3.80
N CYS A 173 -17.79 8.10 -3.50
CA CYS A 173 -17.28 8.36 -2.16
C CYS A 173 -17.19 9.86 -1.91
N ARG A 174 -17.63 10.31 -0.73
CA ARG A 174 -17.54 11.72 -0.32
C ARG A 174 -16.10 12.18 -0.15
N LYS A 175 -15.25 11.29 0.36
CA LYS A 175 -13.83 11.56 0.55
C LYS A 175 -13.11 11.34 -0.77
N ARG A 176 -12.44 12.39 -1.26
CA ARG A 176 -11.62 12.28 -2.48
C ARG A 176 -10.16 12.15 -2.11
N VAL A 177 -9.55 11.07 -2.54
CA VAL A 177 -8.12 10.81 -2.36
C VAL A 177 -7.48 10.73 -3.73
N GLU A 178 -6.63 11.68 -4.06
CA GLU A 178 -5.97 11.72 -5.37
C GLU A 178 -4.55 12.26 -5.29
N THR A 179 -3.75 11.89 -6.28
CA THR A 179 -2.41 12.44 -6.51
C THR A 179 -2.37 13.04 -7.91
N ILE A 180 -1.89 14.26 -8.01
CA ILE A 180 -1.66 14.95 -9.29
C ILE A 180 -0.16 15.13 -9.43
N PHE A 181 0.38 14.69 -10.56
CA PHE A 181 1.80 14.82 -10.87
C PHE A 181 2.03 16.00 -11.78
N ASP A 182 2.88 16.92 -11.36
CA ASP A 182 3.27 18.06 -12.17
C ASP A 182 4.17 17.63 -13.33
N THR A 183 3.98 18.26 -14.46
CA THR A 183 4.79 18.02 -15.66
C THR A 183 6.15 18.68 -15.58
#